data_9003f230d201b6c40345d4619f1cbebf
#
_entry.id   9003f230d201b6c40345d4619f1cbebf
#
_cell.length_a   1.000
_cell.length_b   1.000
_cell.length_c   1.000
_cell.angle_alpha   90.00
_cell.angle_beta   90.00
_cell.angle_gamma   90.00
#
_symmetry.space_group_name_H-M   'P 1'
#
loop_
_entity.id
_entity.type
_entity.pdbx_description
1 polymer ?
#
loop_
_entity_poly.entity_id
_entity_poly.type
_entity_poly.pdbx_seq_one_letter_code
_entity_poly.pdbx_strand_id
1 'polypeptide(L)'
;MCGIGGMLGQPDRSILNRMNALQAHRGPDANDVWTDDEVGFAHTRLAILDLASSQQPMLGNHGAVLVVNGEIYNHQALRARHPSYRFHTAGDSEALLALHAAATASGRRCSAAEHADWIKELDGMYAFALWDPNHRQLLLARDPLGIKPLVRTKVDARLLFASEVKAFRADEAYTPVLDEVALAARLVWEYPLDGTTLLQGVHQVRSGSVECWRLDEKGRATLEDVASIERQRLVPEATWNPDTQASGLLESFVHSVQQRLMADVPVGIVLSGGLDSSLVCAVAHEASQRAGQPVPECWTVAESEENPDWVAAEIVASHHDLVHHQHVLEPDAFERRLPQLAWHGEDADVTVMFFHPLFEHMAKKVKVGLCGQGADELHGGYPRYGDLEGHGKELHARMNALPQPQREALLHGALTTDEGWYQPHHDPLTVTADLESTLNFELEHGQLSNFQLRLVDRHSMAHSLEVRVPFLGKEHRMASHRLPLAWKRSAAREEKAALRRAADLTSLPKDIVRRPKLPAGRATSPSMLDAFLNDHASNIDQLLDHYSPWKGVLKGQKELALGLGLFEALHLSEEGHRKTNYTVDELVTEVLTP
;
A
#
# COMPACT_ATOMS: atom_id res chain seq x y z
N MET A 1 4.44 -4.11 -11.91
CA MET A 1 3.61 -4.72 -10.84
C MET A 1 2.61 -5.71 -11.40
N CYS A 2 2.08 -6.60 -10.56
CA CYS A 2 1.29 -7.72 -11.02
C CYS A 2 0.06 -7.90 -10.13
N GLY A 3 -0.88 -8.73 -10.54
CA GLY A 3 -1.86 -9.34 -9.67
C GLY A 3 -1.45 -10.78 -9.43
N ILE A 4 -1.39 -11.19 -8.17
CA ILE A 4 -1.20 -12.60 -7.80
C ILE A 4 -2.46 -13.14 -7.15
N GLY A 5 -2.70 -14.41 -7.34
CA GLY A 5 -3.76 -15.14 -6.68
C GLY A 5 -3.42 -16.62 -6.57
N GLY A 6 -4.14 -17.34 -5.73
CA GLY A 6 -3.94 -18.77 -5.64
C GLY A 6 -4.80 -19.45 -4.59
N MET A 7 -4.63 -20.77 -4.54
CA MET A 7 -5.40 -21.67 -3.68
C MET A 7 -4.47 -22.75 -3.11
N LEU A 8 -4.64 -23.07 -1.84
CA LEU A 8 -4.10 -24.29 -1.23
C LEU A 8 -5.28 -25.20 -0.84
N GLY A 9 -5.27 -26.43 -1.33
CA GLY A 9 -6.33 -27.41 -1.19
C GLY A 9 -7.31 -27.42 -2.36
N GLN A 10 -7.35 -28.54 -3.10
CA GLN A 10 -8.25 -28.74 -4.24
C GLN A 10 -8.29 -27.57 -5.24
N PRO A 11 -7.16 -27.25 -5.89
CA PRO A 11 -7.06 -26.12 -6.79
C PRO A 11 -7.97 -26.30 -8.00
N ASP A 12 -8.75 -25.26 -8.32
CA ASP A 12 -9.64 -25.21 -9.46
C ASP A 12 -9.15 -24.17 -10.48
N ARG A 13 -8.75 -24.62 -11.66
CA ARG A 13 -8.24 -23.76 -12.73
C ARG A 13 -9.27 -22.73 -13.21
N SER A 14 -10.58 -23.05 -13.12
CA SER A 14 -11.63 -22.11 -13.47
C SER A 14 -11.72 -20.94 -12.48
N ILE A 15 -11.63 -21.23 -11.18
CA ILE A 15 -11.56 -20.19 -10.13
C ILE A 15 -10.33 -19.31 -10.35
N LEU A 16 -9.15 -19.91 -10.57
CA LEU A 16 -7.91 -19.17 -10.79
C LEU A 16 -7.97 -18.26 -12.02
N ASN A 17 -8.58 -18.70 -13.11
CA ASN A 17 -8.80 -17.86 -14.29
C ASN A 17 -9.75 -16.69 -13.99
N ARG A 18 -10.81 -16.91 -13.20
CA ARG A 18 -11.69 -15.82 -12.76
C ARG A 18 -10.98 -14.85 -11.80
N MET A 19 -10.08 -15.34 -10.92
CA MET A 19 -9.22 -14.47 -10.09
C MET A 19 -8.34 -13.56 -10.96
N ASN A 20 -7.74 -14.10 -12.02
CA ASN A 20 -6.98 -13.31 -12.99
C ASN A 20 -7.86 -12.25 -13.68
N ALA A 21 -9.07 -12.61 -14.10
CA ALA A 21 -10.00 -11.66 -14.74
C ALA A 21 -10.36 -10.49 -13.80
N LEU A 22 -10.61 -10.75 -12.51
CA LEU A 22 -10.93 -9.73 -11.51
C LEU A 22 -9.75 -8.82 -11.17
N GLN A 23 -8.51 -9.26 -11.45
CA GLN A 23 -7.26 -8.50 -11.23
C GLN A 23 -6.57 -8.06 -12.53
N ALA A 24 -7.23 -8.18 -13.70
CA ALA A 24 -6.61 -7.91 -15.00
C ALA A 24 -6.06 -6.47 -15.13
N HIS A 25 -6.70 -5.50 -14.46
CA HIS A 25 -6.24 -4.10 -14.41
C HIS A 25 -4.85 -3.96 -13.78
N ARG A 26 -4.43 -4.89 -12.91
CA ARG A 26 -3.09 -4.86 -12.30
C ARG A 26 -1.98 -5.28 -13.26
N GLY A 27 -2.29 -6.13 -14.24
CA GLY A 27 -1.30 -6.66 -15.15
C GLY A 27 -1.90 -7.05 -16.51
N PRO A 28 -2.08 -6.08 -17.42
CA PRO A 28 -2.74 -6.31 -18.69
C PRO A 28 -1.85 -6.96 -19.76
N ASP A 29 -0.52 -7.05 -19.54
CA ASP A 29 0.43 -7.47 -20.56
C ASP A 29 0.45 -9.00 -20.79
N ALA A 30 0.17 -9.79 -19.73
CA ALA A 30 0.05 -11.25 -19.81
C ALA A 30 -0.69 -11.81 -18.59
N ASN A 31 -1.22 -13.01 -18.71
CA ASN A 31 -1.75 -13.77 -17.58
C ASN A 31 -1.49 -15.27 -17.79
N ASP A 32 -1.33 -15.99 -16.69
CA ASP A 32 -1.20 -17.44 -16.70
C ASP A 32 -1.69 -18.06 -15.38
N VAL A 33 -1.89 -19.38 -15.41
CA VAL A 33 -2.35 -20.21 -14.30
C VAL A 33 -1.56 -21.50 -14.28
N TRP A 34 -1.00 -21.83 -13.12
CA TRP A 34 -0.33 -23.09 -12.86
C TRP A 34 -1.06 -23.85 -11.75
N THR A 35 -1.13 -25.18 -11.83
CA THR A 35 -1.75 -26.05 -10.82
C THR A 35 -1.02 -27.36 -10.70
N ASP A 36 -0.90 -27.90 -9.48
CA ASP A 36 -0.68 -29.32 -9.19
C ASP A 36 -1.88 -29.90 -8.45
N ASP A 37 -1.71 -30.99 -7.72
CA ASP A 37 -2.80 -31.67 -6.98
C ASP A 37 -3.19 -30.92 -5.68
N GLU A 38 -2.36 -30.03 -5.16
CA GLU A 38 -2.52 -29.37 -3.86
C GLU A 38 -2.63 -27.85 -3.96
N VAL A 39 -1.91 -27.22 -4.90
CA VAL A 39 -1.79 -25.77 -5.02
C VAL A 39 -2.09 -25.31 -6.44
N GLY A 40 -2.73 -24.17 -6.53
CA GLY A 40 -2.90 -23.45 -7.78
C GLY A 40 -2.49 -21.99 -7.65
N PHE A 41 -1.81 -21.46 -8.67
CA PHE A 41 -1.40 -20.06 -8.77
C PHE A 41 -2.01 -19.41 -9.99
N ALA A 42 -2.39 -18.14 -9.82
CA ALA A 42 -2.86 -17.24 -10.86
C ALA A 42 -1.99 -15.99 -10.86
N HIS A 43 -1.65 -15.49 -12.03
CA HIS A 43 -0.80 -14.31 -12.20
C HIS A 43 -1.27 -13.44 -13.35
N THR A 44 -1.37 -12.13 -13.13
CA THR A 44 -1.54 -11.11 -14.17
C THR A 44 -0.31 -10.21 -14.17
N ARG A 45 0.32 -10.02 -15.33
CA ARG A 45 1.62 -9.37 -15.46
C ARG A 45 1.52 -7.96 -16.00
N LEU A 46 2.11 -7.01 -15.28
CA LEU A 46 2.57 -5.74 -15.84
C LEU A 46 4.08 -5.85 -16.09
N ALA A 47 4.47 -5.89 -17.34
CA ALA A 47 5.86 -6.08 -17.75
C ALA A 47 6.64 -4.77 -17.59
N ILE A 48 7.59 -4.76 -16.65
CA ILE A 48 8.44 -3.60 -16.32
C ILE A 48 9.91 -3.93 -16.51
N LEU A 49 10.36 -5.08 -16.01
CA LEU A 49 11.73 -5.57 -16.13
C LEU A 49 11.74 -6.91 -16.85
N ASP A 50 12.74 -7.12 -17.73
CA ASP A 50 12.85 -8.33 -18.55
C ASP A 50 11.53 -8.65 -19.28
N LEU A 51 11.15 -7.79 -20.22
CA LEU A 51 9.84 -7.83 -20.88
C LEU A 51 9.54 -9.17 -21.55
N ALA A 52 10.55 -9.91 -21.97
CA ALA A 52 10.42 -11.12 -22.78
C ALA A 52 10.38 -12.44 -21.98
N SER A 53 11.21 -12.59 -20.93
CA SER A 53 11.46 -13.92 -20.34
C SER A 53 10.93 -14.12 -18.91
N SER A 54 10.58 -13.04 -18.17
CA SER A 54 10.12 -13.13 -16.77
C SER A 54 8.62 -13.43 -16.65
N GLN A 55 8.16 -14.48 -17.32
CA GLN A 55 6.76 -14.95 -17.18
C GLN A 55 6.57 -15.62 -15.81
N GLN A 56 5.33 -15.51 -15.29
CA GLN A 56 4.93 -16.15 -14.03
C GLN A 56 3.56 -16.82 -14.20
N PRO A 57 3.27 -17.91 -13.46
CA PRO A 57 4.03 -18.54 -12.38
C PRO A 57 5.39 -19.09 -12.83
N MET A 58 6.45 -18.87 -12.04
CA MET A 58 7.84 -19.19 -12.36
C MET A 58 8.27 -20.51 -11.72
N LEU A 59 8.83 -21.42 -12.51
CA LEU A 59 9.33 -22.71 -12.03
C LEU A 59 10.83 -22.62 -11.72
N GLY A 60 11.18 -22.97 -10.47
CA GLY A 60 12.57 -23.10 -10.03
C GLY A 60 13.21 -24.44 -10.38
N ASN A 61 14.55 -24.48 -10.37
CA ASN A 61 15.33 -25.68 -10.71
C ASN A 61 15.02 -26.93 -9.85
N HIS A 62 14.44 -26.74 -8.66
CA HIS A 62 14.12 -27.84 -7.72
C HIS A 62 12.61 -28.07 -7.59
N GLY A 63 11.83 -27.59 -8.54
CA GLY A 63 10.38 -27.81 -8.59
C GLY A 63 9.55 -26.81 -7.79
N ALA A 64 10.18 -25.89 -7.04
CA ALA A 64 9.44 -24.81 -6.39
C ALA A 64 8.79 -23.89 -7.44
N VAL A 65 7.58 -23.41 -7.13
CA VAL A 65 6.81 -22.52 -8.00
C VAL A 65 6.56 -21.20 -7.30
N LEU A 66 6.71 -20.09 -8.02
CA LEU A 66 6.68 -18.74 -7.46
C LEU A 66 5.75 -17.83 -8.25
N VAL A 67 4.97 -17.02 -7.54
CA VAL A 67 4.30 -15.82 -8.07
C VAL A 67 4.63 -14.61 -7.20
N VAL A 68 4.97 -13.49 -7.84
CA VAL A 68 5.40 -12.24 -7.18
C VAL A 68 4.63 -11.05 -7.74
N ASN A 69 4.16 -10.20 -6.84
CA ASN A 69 3.78 -8.83 -7.12
C ASN A 69 4.81 -7.92 -6.46
N GLY A 70 5.75 -7.37 -7.22
CA GLY A 70 6.80 -6.53 -6.66
C GLY A 70 8.03 -6.34 -7.52
N GLU A 71 9.05 -5.72 -6.92
CA GLU A 71 10.37 -5.46 -7.49
C GLU A 71 11.45 -5.71 -6.42
N ILE A 72 12.51 -6.43 -6.79
CA ILE A 72 13.66 -6.72 -5.92
C ILE A 72 14.86 -5.92 -6.43
N TYR A 73 15.11 -4.78 -5.83
CA TYR A 73 16.09 -3.81 -6.31
C TYR A 73 17.54 -4.30 -6.24
N ASN A 74 17.85 -5.18 -5.28
CA ASN A 74 19.19 -5.74 -5.11
C ASN A 74 19.38 -7.11 -5.80
N HIS A 75 18.48 -7.49 -6.75
CA HIS A 75 18.49 -8.82 -7.38
C HIS A 75 19.82 -9.17 -8.03
N GLN A 76 20.52 -8.21 -8.64
CA GLN A 76 21.82 -8.47 -9.29
C GLN A 76 22.89 -8.93 -8.28
N ALA A 77 22.94 -8.30 -7.11
CA ALA A 77 23.86 -8.70 -6.04
C ALA A 77 23.48 -10.08 -5.46
N LEU A 78 22.18 -10.36 -5.33
CA LEU A 78 21.69 -11.68 -4.91
C LEU A 78 22.08 -12.77 -5.93
N ARG A 79 21.86 -12.53 -7.21
CA ARG A 79 22.25 -13.45 -8.30
C ARG A 79 23.74 -13.74 -8.31
N ALA A 80 24.58 -12.71 -8.13
CA ALA A 80 26.04 -12.86 -8.08
C ALA A 80 26.52 -13.73 -6.91
N ARG A 81 25.79 -13.77 -5.79
CA ARG A 81 26.10 -14.62 -4.62
C ARG A 81 25.66 -16.09 -4.78
N HIS A 82 24.81 -16.37 -5.78
CA HIS A 82 24.31 -17.72 -6.07
C HIS A 82 24.70 -18.21 -7.47
N PRO A 83 26.00 -18.28 -7.83
CA PRO A 83 26.47 -18.61 -9.17
C PRO A 83 26.19 -20.07 -9.56
N SER A 84 25.93 -20.94 -8.59
CA SER A 84 25.52 -22.34 -8.83
C SER A 84 24.06 -22.50 -9.23
N TYR A 85 23.20 -21.50 -8.99
CA TYR A 85 21.82 -21.53 -9.42
C TYR A 85 21.76 -21.16 -10.91
N ARG A 86 21.10 -22.00 -11.70
CA ARG A 86 20.92 -21.74 -13.13
C ARG A 86 19.73 -20.80 -13.33
N PHE A 87 20.01 -19.52 -13.57
CA PHE A 87 18.99 -18.54 -13.89
C PHE A 87 18.49 -18.70 -15.33
N HIS A 88 17.18 -18.58 -15.52
CA HIS A 88 16.50 -18.72 -16.82
C HIS A 88 16.01 -17.35 -17.37
N THR A 89 15.89 -16.34 -16.50
CA THR A 89 15.42 -15.01 -16.83
C THR A 89 16.47 -13.94 -16.48
N ALA A 90 16.32 -12.74 -17.01
CA ALA A 90 17.11 -11.59 -16.59
C ALA A 90 16.40 -10.75 -15.50
N GLY A 91 15.13 -11.09 -15.19
CA GLY A 91 14.30 -10.39 -14.20
C GLY A 91 14.79 -10.56 -12.77
N ASP A 92 14.17 -9.81 -11.90
CA ASP A 92 14.50 -9.72 -10.48
C ASP A 92 13.90 -10.85 -9.64
N SER A 93 12.67 -11.27 -9.96
CA SER A 93 11.86 -12.21 -9.18
C SER A 93 12.51 -13.60 -9.04
N GLU A 94 13.25 -14.06 -10.05
CA GLU A 94 13.90 -15.38 -9.99
C GLU A 94 14.98 -15.47 -8.90
N ALA A 95 15.47 -14.33 -8.38
CA ALA A 95 16.39 -14.31 -7.25
C ALA A 95 15.78 -14.95 -5.99
N LEU A 96 14.45 -14.89 -5.80
CA LEU A 96 13.77 -15.54 -4.69
C LEU A 96 13.88 -17.06 -4.77
N LEU A 97 13.75 -17.63 -5.96
CA LEU A 97 13.91 -19.08 -6.17
C LEU A 97 15.34 -19.54 -5.88
N ALA A 98 16.34 -18.71 -6.21
CA ALA A 98 17.74 -19.03 -5.91
C ALA A 98 18.02 -19.00 -4.40
N LEU A 99 17.49 -18.02 -3.67
CA LEU A 99 17.59 -17.93 -2.22
C LEU A 99 16.87 -19.10 -1.53
N HIS A 100 15.64 -19.41 -1.95
CA HIS A 100 14.89 -20.55 -1.43
C HIS A 100 15.63 -21.88 -1.66
N ALA A 101 16.17 -22.12 -2.87
CA ALA A 101 16.93 -23.30 -3.19
C ALA A 101 18.19 -23.45 -2.30
N ALA A 102 18.87 -22.34 -2.00
CA ALA A 102 20.00 -22.34 -1.09
C ALA A 102 19.59 -22.64 0.36
N ALA A 103 18.49 -22.07 0.83
CA ALA A 103 17.97 -22.29 2.18
C ALA A 103 17.53 -23.75 2.41
N THR A 104 16.93 -24.38 1.39
CA THR A 104 16.43 -25.77 1.46
C THR A 104 17.42 -26.83 0.97
N ALA A 105 18.67 -26.45 0.66
CA ALA A 105 19.70 -27.35 0.12
C ALA A 105 20.02 -28.57 1.01
N SER A 106 19.74 -28.47 2.31
CA SER A 106 19.90 -29.60 3.25
C SER A 106 18.88 -30.74 3.06
N GLY A 107 17.83 -30.52 2.25
CA GLY A 107 16.70 -31.44 2.09
C GLY A 107 15.74 -31.45 3.30
N ARG A 108 15.96 -30.60 4.30
CA ARG A 108 15.09 -30.43 5.46
C ARG A 108 14.11 -29.27 5.23
N ARG A 109 12.87 -29.47 5.65
CA ARG A 109 11.88 -28.38 5.65
C ARG A 109 12.33 -27.25 6.59
N CYS A 110 12.24 -26.01 6.13
CA CYS A 110 12.54 -24.84 6.91
C CYS A 110 11.30 -24.37 7.72
N SER A 111 11.55 -23.83 8.91
CA SER A 111 10.58 -23.07 9.70
C SER A 111 10.32 -21.70 9.09
N ALA A 112 9.27 -21.02 9.52
CA ALA A 112 9.01 -19.64 9.11
C ALA A 112 10.18 -18.69 9.48
N ALA A 113 10.82 -18.91 10.63
CA ALA A 113 11.99 -18.12 11.04
C ALA A 113 13.18 -18.28 10.07
N GLU A 114 13.47 -19.52 9.64
CA GLU A 114 14.54 -19.78 8.65
C GLU A 114 14.18 -19.19 7.27
N HIS A 115 12.90 -19.18 6.91
CA HIS A 115 12.45 -18.46 5.71
C HIS A 115 12.59 -16.95 5.87
N ALA A 116 12.25 -16.39 7.03
CA ALA A 116 12.43 -14.95 7.31
C ALA A 116 13.90 -14.51 7.19
N ASP A 117 14.86 -15.38 7.57
CA ASP A 117 16.29 -15.07 7.49
C ASP A 117 16.77 -14.80 6.06
N TRP A 118 16.40 -15.61 5.08
CA TRP A 118 16.79 -15.35 3.70
C TRP A 118 15.93 -14.28 3.04
N ILE A 119 14.64 -14.14 3.41
CA ILE A 119 13.78 -13.07 2.89
C ILE A 119 14.27 -11.70 3.34
N LYS A 120 14.86 -11.58 4.53
CA LYS A 120 15.45 -10.34 5.05
C LYS A 120 16.61 -9.79 4.20
N GLU A 121 17.22 -10.63 3.37
CA GLU A 121 18.26 -10.21 2.43
C GLU A 121 17.72 -9.36 1.28
N LEU A 122 16.41 -9.44 0.99
CA LEU A 122 15.77 -8.68 -0.07
C LEU A 122 15.75 -7.17 0.26
N ASP A 123 16.12 -6.37 -0.73
CA ASP A 123 15.80 -4.95 -0.76
C ASP A 123 14.81 -4.74 -1.90
N GLY A 124 13.56 -4.48 -1.54
CA GLY A 124 12.47 -4.45 -2.51
C GLY A 124 11.13 -4.06 -1.91
N MET A 125 10.15 -4.01 -2.78
CA MET A 125 8.73 -3.95 -2.46
C MET A 125 8.10 -5.21 -3.04
N TYR A 126 7.52 -6.06 -2.21
CA TYR A 126 7.05 -7.36 -2.68
C TYR A 126 5.91 -7.95 -1.86
N ALA A 127 5.08 -8.71 -2.54
CA ALA A 127 4.23 -9.73 -1.99
C ALA A 127 4.38 -10.98 -2.87
N PHE A 128 4.63 -12.13 -2.28
CA PHE A 128 4.80 -13.35 -3.06
C PHE A 128 4.16 -14.56 -2.41
N ALA A 129 3.83 -15.54 -3.24
CA ALA A 129 3.53 -16.90 -2.84
C ALA A 129 4.53 -17.85 -3.49
N LEU A 130 5.10 -18.75 -2.68
CA LEU A 130 6.05 -19.76 -3.12
C LEU A 130 5.58 -21.15 -2.63
N TRP A 131 5.37 -22.07 -3.57
CA TRP A 131 5.08 -23.46 -3.27
C TRP A 131 6.33 -24.32 -3.38
N ASP A 132 6.67 -25.02 -2.31
CA ASP A 132 7.71 -26.06 -2.31
C ASP A 132 7.06 -27.46 -2.28
N PRO A 133 6.98 -28.15 -3.42
CA PRO A 133 6.36 -29.48 -3.49
C PRO A 133 7.15 -30.55 -2.73
N ASN A 134 8.48 -30.38 -2.56
CA ASN A 134 9.31 -31.37 -1.86
C ASN A 134 8.99 -31.39 -0.36
N HIS A 135 8.60 -30.25 0.20
CA HIS A 135 8.27 -30.11 1.62
C HIS A 135 6.75 -29.91 1.85
N ARG A 136 5.96 -29.88 0.76
CA ARG A 136 4.50 -29.60 0.76
C ARG A 136 4.18 -28.38 1.61
N GLN A 137 4.90 -27.29 1.34
CA GLN A 137 4.82 -26.04 2.10
C GLN A 137 4.56 -24.86 1.16
N LEU A 138 3.51 -24.09 1.46
CA LEU A 138 3.21 -22.83 0.81
C LEU A 138 3.69 -21.68 1.70
N LEU A 139 4.50 -20.79 1.15
CA LEU A 139 4.92 -19.55 1.78
C LEU A 139 4.08 -18.40 1.24
N LEU A 140 3.55 -17.57 2.13
CA LEU A 140 3.00 -16.25 1.81
C LEU A 140 3.86 -15.21 2.52
N ALA A 141 4.47 -14.29 1.77
CA ALA A 141 5.35 -13.28 2.36
C ALA A 141 5.06 -11.88 1.82
N ARG A 142 5.23 -10.88 2.69
CA ARG A 142 4.99 -9.48 2.37
C ARG A 142 6.16 -8.61 2.84
N ASP A 143 6.51 -7.60 2.06
CA ASP A 143 7.62 -6.69 2.35
C ASP A 143 7.49 -5.99 3.72
N PRO A 144 8.61 -5.47 4.28
CA PRO A 144 8.65 -4.92 5.63
C PRO A 144 7.63 -3.83 5.94
N LEU A 145 7.17 -3.10 4.93
CA LEU A 145 6.22 -1.99 5.08
C LEU A 145 4.82 -2.32 4.54
N GLY A 146 4.66 -3.49 3.88
CA GLY A 146 3.42 -3.84 3.21
C GLY A 146 3.10 -2.95 2.02
N ILE A 147 4.14 -2.51 1.28
CA ILE A 147 4.00 -1.70 0.07
C ILE A 147 3.15 -2.45 -0.95
N LYS A 148 3.40 -3.76 -1.09
CA LYS A 148 2.59 -4.61 -1.96
C LYS A 148 1.51 -5.35 -1.18
N PRO A 149 0.27 -5.35 -1.70
CA PRO A 149 -0.84 -6.01 -1.04
C PRO A 149 -0.78 -7.52 -1.18
N LEU A 150 -1.17 -8.21 -0.10
CA LEU A 150 -1.44 -9.65 -0.09
C LEU A 150 -2.50 -9.93 0.97
N VAL A 151 -3.64 -10.45 0.54
CA VAL A 151 -4.77 -10.82 1.39
C VAL A 151 -5.05 -12.32 1.27
N ARG A 152 -5.65 -12.88 2.30
CA ARG A 152 -6.05 -14.29 2.34
C ARG A 152 -7.36 -14.49 3.07
N THR A 153 -8.04 -15.59 2.74
CA THR A 153 -9.27 -16.04 3.40
C THR A 153 -9.36 -17.56 3.34
N LYS A 154 -10.13 -18.15 4.24
CA LYS A 154 -10.50 -19.57 4.19
C LYS A 154 -11.92 -19.70 3.64
N VAL A 155 -12.07 -20.54 2.64
CA VAL A 155 -13.36 -20.94 2.08
C VAL A 155 -13.47 -22.46 2.22
N ASP A 156 -14.34 -22.93 3.09
CA ASP A 156 -14.41 -24.33 3.51
C ASP A 156 -13.06 -24.86 4.05
N ALA A 157 -12.49 -25.87 3.41
CA ALA A 157 -11.20 -26.45 3.77
C ALA A 157 -9.99 -25.79 3.07
N ARG A 158 -10.25 -24.86 2.14
CA ARG A 158 -9.24 -24.26 1.25
C ARG A 158 -8.77 -22.92 1.80
N LEU A 159 -7.51 -22.59 1.54
CA LEU A 159 -6.97 -21.25 1.63
C LEU A 159 -7.04 -20.60 0.24
N LEU A 160 -7.59 -19.39 0.16
CA LEU A 160 -7.46 -18.52 -1.00
C LEU A 160 -6.58 -17.33 -0.62
N PHE A 161 -5.73 -16.87 -1.54
CA PHE A 161 -4.94 -15.65 -1.37
C PHE A 161 -4.90 -14.84 -2.66
N ALA A 162 -4.76 -13.52 -2.55
CA ALA A 162 -4.74 -12.62 -3.71
C ALA A 162 -4.10 -11.27 -3.38
N SER A 163 -3.77 -10.50 -4.41
CA SER A 163 -3.39 -9.09 -4.25
C SER A 163 -4.56 -8.22 -3.82
N GLU A 164 -5.79 -8.55 -4.22
CA GLU A 164 -6.99 -7.77 -3.96
C GLU A 164 -8.14 -8.65 -3.47
N VAL A 165 -8.95 -8.12 -2.52
CA VAL A 165 -10.05 -8.90 -1.89
C VAL A 165 -11.13 -9.28 -2.90
N LYS A 166 -11.37 -8.45 -3.93
CA LYS A 166 -12.36 -8.73 -4.98
C LYS A 166 -12.08 -10.03 -5.74
N ALA A 167 -10.82 -10.49 -5.76
CA ALA A 167 -10.44 -11.73 -6.42
C ALA A 167 -11.10 -12.97 -5.78
N PHE A 168 -11.47 -12.92 -4.49
CA PHE A 168 -12.15 -14.02 -3.81
C PHE A 168 -13.55 -14.27 -4.33
N ARG A 169 -14.18 -13.28 -4.99
CA ARG A 169 -15.46 -13.45 -5.70
C ARG A 169 -15.40 -14.43 -6.89
N ALA A 170 -14.21 -14.84 -7.28
CA ALA A 170 -14.01 -15.92 -8.25
C ALA A 170 -14.56 -17.27 -7.76
N ASP A 171 -14.62 -17.48 -6.45
CA ASP A 171 -15.16 -18.69 -5.82
C ASP A 171 -16.61 -18.42 -5.36
N GLU A 172 -17.56 -19.13 -5.93
CA GLU A 172 -18.99 -18.98 -5.61
C GLU A 172 -19.33 -19.37 -4.15
N ALA A 173 -18.46 -20.12 -3.47
CA ALA A 173 -18.61 -20.44 -2.06
C ALA A 173 -18.17 -19.27 -1.14
N TYR A 174 -17.49 -18.25 -1.67
CA TYR A 174 -17.13 -17.07 -0.91
C TYR A 174 -18.27 -16.07 -0.85
N THR A 175 -18.73 -15.75 0.36
CA THR A 175 -19.73 -14.71 0.62
C THR A 175 -19.10 -13.57 1.42
N PRO A 176 -19.05 -12.35 0.87
CA PRO A 176 -18.50 -11.20 1.59
C PRO A 176 -19.48 -10.75 2.69
N VAL A 177 -18.94 -10.53 3.88
CA VAL A 177 -19.68 -10.01 5.04
C VAL A 177 -18.86 -8.87 5.65
N LEU A 178 -19.52 -7.78 6.05
CA LEU A 178 -18.86 -6.65 6.72
C LEU A 178 -18.28 -7.08 8.06
N ASP A 179 -17.02 -6.75 8.32
CA ASP A 179 -16.41 -6.88 9.64
C ASP A 179 -16.67 -5.60 10.44
N GLU A 180 -17.66 -5.66 11.33
CA GLU A 180 -18.07 -4.49 12.11
C GLU A 180 -16.98 -4.00 13.09
N VAL A 181 -16.08 -4.87 13.55
CA VAL A 181 -15.01 -4.47 14.45
C VAL A 181 -13.86 -3.81 13.67
N ALA A 182 -13.55 -4.32 12.49
CA ALA A 182 -12.63 -3.65 11.57
C ALA A 182 -13.19 -2.30 11.09
N LEU A 183 -14.51 -2.21 10.84
CA LEU A 183 -15.17 -0.94 10.56
C LEU A 183 -15.04 0.03 11.74
N ALA A 184 -15.26 -0.43 12.98
CA ALA A 184 -15.06 0.40 14.17
C ALA A 184 -13.61 0.94 14.27
N ALA A 185 -12.61 0.08 14.03
CA ALA A 185 -11.21 0.50 13.97
C ALA A 185 -10.99 1.55 12.89
N ARG A 186 -11.54 1.33 11.69
CA ARG A 186 -11.46 2.25 10.55
C ARG A 186 -12.06 3.63 10.86
N LEU A 187 -13.19 3.66 11.56
CA LEU A 187 -13.88 4.91 11.93
C LEU A 187 -13.15 5.69 13.04
N VAL A 188 -12.39 5.02 13.89
CA VAL A 188 -11.57 5.67 14.93
C VAL A 188 -10.22 6.10 14.39
N TRP A 189 -9.46 5.16 13.79
CA TRP A 189 -8.05 5.33 13.44
C TRP A 189 -7.81 5.78 11.99
N GLU A 190 -8.88 5.88 11.17
CA GLU A 190 -8.83 6.18 9.72
C GLU A 190 -8.31 5.01 8.86
N TYR A 191 -8.01 3.85 9.44
CA TYR A 191 -7.58 2.62 8.75
C TYR A 191 -7.94 1.38 9.57
N PRO A 192 -8.16 0.22 8.92
CA PRO A 192 -8.24 -1.05 9.62
C PRO A 192 -6.89 -1.36 10.29
N LEU A 193 -6.92 -1.87 11.53
CA LEU A 193 -5.70 -2.16 12.28
C LEU A 193 -5.09 -3.51 11.86
N ASP A 194 -3.77 -3.60 11.93
CA ASP A 194 -2.98 -4.82 11.74
C ASP A 194 -3.29 -5.56 10.42
N GLY A 195 -3.62 -6.84 10.51
CA GLY A 195 -4.00 -7.69 9.38
C GLY A 195 -5.49 -7.68 9.04
N THR A 196 -6.31 -6.82 9.65
CA THR A 196 -7.76 -6.81 9.38
C THR A 196 -8.10 -6.11 8.05
N THR A 197 -9.25 -6.46 7.49
CA THR A 197 -9.91 -5.77 6.38
C THR A 197 -11.34 -5.47 6.75
N LEU A 198 -12.06 -4.70 5.94
CA LEU A 198 -13.50 -4.48 6.17
C LEU A 198 -14.37 -5.72 5.89
N LEU A 199 -13.77 -6.86 5.50
CA LEU A 199 -14.48 -8.10 5.22
C LEU A 199 -14.13 -9.17 6.25
N GLN A 200 -15.17 -9.75 6.85
CA GLN A 200 -15.04 -10.78 7.87
C GLN A 200 -14.31 -12.01 7.33
N GLY A 201 -13.34 -12.53 8.07
CA GLY A 201 -12.54 -13.68 7.68
C GLY A 201 -11.53 -13.43 6.55
N VAL A 202 -11.43 -12.18 6.06
CA VAL A 202 -10.41 -11.77 5.11
C VAL A 202 -9.29 -11.02 5.84
N HIS A 203 -8.09 -11.57 5.78
CA HIS A 203 -6.92 -11.02 6.48
C HIS A 203 -5.82 -10.63 5.50
N GLN A 204 -5.13 -9.56 5.80
CA GLN A 204 -3.87 -9.24 5.15
C GLN A 204 -2.76 -10.15 5.69
N VAL A 205 -1.87 -10.63 4.84
CA VAL A 205 -0.56 -11.08 5.31
C VAL A 205 0.15 -9.87 5.93
N ARG A 206 0.59 -10.00 7.17
CA ARG A 206 1.14 -8.86 7.92
C ARG A 206 2.39 -8.31 7.24
N SER A 207 2.54 -6.98 7.25
CA SER A 207 3.76 -6.32 6.77
C SER A 207 4.99 -6.88 7.47
N GLY A 208 6.05 -7.17 6.71
CA GLY A 208 7.30 -7.70 7.23
C GLY A 208 7.18 -9.10 7.84
N SER A 209 6.31 -9.96 7.28
CA SER A 209 6.15 -11.34 7.76
C SER A 209 6.13 -12.36 6.65
N VAL A 210 6.40 -13.60 7.03
CA VAL A 210 6.21 -14.81 6.22
C VAL A 210 5.34 -15.81 6.99
N GLU A 211 4.31 -16.30 6.32
CA GLU A 211 3.41 -17.36 6.79
C GLU A 211 3.75 -18.68 6.06
N CYS A 212 3.83 -19.77 6.82
CA CYS A 212 3.99 -21.13 6.30
C CYS A 212 2.67 -21.89 6.40
N TRP A 213 2.14 -22.32 5.28
CA TRP A 213 0.86 -23.01 5.17
C TRP A 213 1.06 -24.43 4.62
N ARG A 214 0.18 -25.35 5.04
CA ARG A 214 0.10 -26.69 4.49
C ARG A 214 -1.29 -27.29 4.60
N LEU A 215 -1.49 -28.44 3.97
CA LEU A 215 -2.67 -29.28 4.18
C LEU A 215 -2.45 -30.22 5.38
N ASP A 216 -3.45 -30.28 6.27
CA ASP A 216 -3.49 -31.30 7.33
C ASP A 216 -3.84 -32.70 6.77
N GLU A 217 -3.90 -33.71 7.64
CA GLU A 217 -4.25 -35.09 7.26
C GLU A 217 -5.66 -35.23 6.66
N LYS A 218 -6.53 -34.24 6.85
CA LYS A 218 -7.89 -34.20 6.31
C LYS A 218 -7.98 -33.34 5.03
N GLY A 219 -6.84 -32.87 4.51
CA GLY A 219 -6.77 -32.01 3.33
C GLY A 219 -7.23 -30.57 3.58
N ARG A 220 -7.27 -30.08 4.83
CA ARG A 220 -7.64 -28.71 5.17
C ARG A 220 -6.40 -27.82 5.24
N ALA A 221 -6.48 -26.63 4.67
CA ALA A 221 -5.42 -25.64 4.74
C ALA A 221 -5.25 -25.11 6.19
N THR A 222 -4.03 -25.26 6.72
CA THR A 222 -3.68 -24.85 8.07
C THR A 222 -2.42 -23.98 8.07
N LEU A 223 -2.44 -22.91 8.86
CA LEU A 223 -1.26 -22.14 9.16
C LEU A 223 -0.38 -22.94 10.12
N GLU A 224 0.82 -23.28 9.67
CA GLU A 224 1.75 -24.08 10.45
C GLU A 224 2.65 -23.22 11.35
N ASP A 225 3.17 -22.13 10.78
CA ASP A 225 4.13 -21.27 11.45
C ASP A 225 4.15 -19.89 10.81
N VAL A 226 4.59 -18.89 11.58
CA VAL A 226 4.69 -17.49 11.15
C VAL A 226 5.92 -16.86 11.76
N ALA A 227 6.65 -16.07 10.97
CA ALA A 227 7.78 -15.30 11.47
C ALA A 227 7.82 -13.88 10.95
N SER A 228 8.41 -12.99 11.75
CA SER A 228 8.72 -11.63 11.34
C SER A 228 10.01 -11.59 10.53
N ILE A 229 9.95 -11.01 9.33
CA ILE A 229 11.11 -10.68 8.49
C ILE A 229 11.79 -9.45 9.08
N GLU A 230 11.01 -8.39 9.29
CA GLU A 230 11.46 -7.13 9.87
C GLU A 230 10.28 -6.37 10.46
N ARG A 231 10.43 -5.86 11.67
CA ARG A 231 9.45 -4.96 12.30
C ARG A 231 9.91 -3.51 12.14
N GLN A 232 8.96 -2.64 11.86
CA GLN A 232 9.20 -1.21 11.76
C GLN A 232 9.11 -0.58 13.14
N ARG A 233 10.21 -0.02 13.61
CA ARG A 233 10.26 0.68 14.89
C ARG A 233 11.29 1.80 14.85
N LEU A 234 10.97 2.91 15.47
CA LEU A 234 11.94 3.98 15.69
C LEU A 234 13.00 3.53 16.69
N VAL A 235 14.23 3.95 16.44
CA VAL A 235 15.41 3.72 17.32
C VAL A 235 16.16 5.05 17.43
N PRO A 236 15.55 6.11 18.00
CA PRO A 236 16.10 7.47 17.94
C PRO A 236 17.46 7.55 18.63
N GLU A 237 18.43 8.15 17.96
CA GLU A 237 19.71 8.52 18.56
C GLU A 237 19.53 9.77 19.43
N ALA A 238 20.42 9.96 20.40
CA ALA A 238 20.35 11.10 21.31
C ALA A 238 20.65 12.45 20.61
N THR A 239 21.51 12.42 19.58
CA THR A 239 21.97 13.64 18.88
C THR A 239 22.04 13.41 17.38
N TRP A 240 21.86 14.47 16.63
CA TRP A 240 22.08 14.52 15.19
C TRP A 240 22.62 15.92 14.83
N ASN A 241 23.74 15.95 14.10
CA ASN A 241 24.36 17.19 13.66
C ASN A 241 24.09 17.41 12.16
N PRO A 242 23.30 18.42 11.77
CA PRO A 242 23.01 18.67 10.36
C PRO A 242 24.25 18.98 9.52
N ASP A 243 25.24 19.66 10.07
CA ASP A 243 26.45 20.09 9.32
C ASP A 243 27.31 18.90 8.85
N THR A 244 27.20 17.76 9.53
CA THR A 244 28.01 16.57 9.22
C THR A 244 27.18 15.37 8.78
N GLN A 245 25.87 15.33 9.07
CA GLN A 245 25.03 14.14 8.84
C GLN A 245 23.90 14.37 7.81
N ALA A 246 23.57 15.63 7.46
CA ALA A 246 22.53 15.91 6.48
C ALA A 246 22.90 15.38 5.08
N SER A 247 24.18 15.43 4.71
CA SER A 247 24.65 14.87 3.44
C SER A 247 24.47 13.34 3.36
N GLY A 248 24.72 12.62 4.47
CA GLY A 248 24.48 11.18 4.52
C GLY A 248 22.98 10.82 4.41
N LEU A 249 22.11 11.64 5.02
CA LEU A 249 20.65 11.46 4.86
C LEU A 249 20.21 11.71 3.41
N LEU A 250 20.75 12.75 2.76
CA LEU A 250 20.48 13.03 1.33
C LEU A 250 21.02 11.91 0.45
N GLU A 251 22.24 11.44 0.67
CA GLU A 251 22.86 10.37 -0.11
C GLU A 251 22.05 9.07 -0.05
N SER A 252 21.57 8.68 1.14
CA SER A 252 20.69 7.53 1.28
C SER A 252 19.38 7.68 0.47
N PHE A 253 18.87 8.90 0.34
CA PHE A 253 17.70 9.20 -0.47
C PHE A 253 17.99 9.15 -1.97
N VAL A 254 19.10 9.75 -2.42
CA VAL A 254 19.58 9.68 -3.81
C VAL A 254 19.75 8.23 -4.24
N HIS A 255 20.39 7.42 -3.41
CA HIS A 255 20.55 5.98 -3.66
C HIS A 255 19.19 5.26 -3.77
N SER A 256 18.26 5.61 -2.90
CA SER A 256 16.91 5.06 -2.95
C SER A 256 16.16 5.42 -4.24
N VAL A 257 16.26 6.66 -4.72
CA VAL A 257 15.69 7.08 -6.02
C VAL A 257 16.37 6.32 -7.15
N GLN A 258 17.72 6.24 -7.14
CA GLN A 258 18.49 5.49 -8.14
C GLN A 258 18.01 4.04 -8.29
N GLN A 259 17.85 3.32 -7.18
CA GLN A 259 17.38 1.93 -7.21
C GLN A 259 15.99 1.83 -7.85
N ARG A 260 15.09 2.79 -7.60
CA ARG A 260 13.72 2.78 -8.06
C ARG A 260 13.53 3.23 -9.51
N LEU A 261 14.62 3.63 -10.17
CA LEU A 261 14.66 3.85 -11.62
C LEU A 261 14.89 2.54 -12.41
N MET A 262 15.14 1.42 -11.75
CA MET A 262 15.34 0.11 -12.38
C MET A 262 14.08 -0.30 -13.17
N ALA A 263 14.11 -0.14 -14.49
CA ALA A 263 13.00 -0.49 -15.38
C ALA A 263 13.51 -0.56 -16.84
N ASP A 264 12.88 -1.42 -17.65
CA ASP A 264 13.05 -1.48 -19.10
C ASP A 264 11.94 -0.68 -19.83
N VAL A 265 11.17 0.11 -19.07
CA VAL A 265 10.06 0.95 -19.54
C VAL A 265 10.20 2.36 -18.99
N PRO A 266 9.53 3.37 -19.57
CA PRO A 266 9.61 4.74 -19.07
C PRO A 266 9.10 4.88 -17.63
N VAL A 267 9.80 5.72 -16.84
CA VAL A 267 9.50 6.07 -15.45
C VAL A 267 9.08 7.54 -15.37
N GLY A 268 8.07 7.87 -14.57
CA GLY A 268 7.62 9.23 -14.30
C GLY A 268 7.69 9.59 -12.83
N ILE A 269 7.44 10.85 -12.49
CA ILE A 269 7.39 11.37 -11.11
C ILE A 269 6.03 12.01 -10.85
N VAL A 270 5.40 11.70 -9.73
CA VAL A 270 4.23 12.42 -9.18
C VAL A 270 4.75 13.67 -8.49
N LEU A 271 4.43 14.85 -9.01
CA LEU A 271 4.88 16.14 -8.48
C LEU A 271 3.70 16.97 -7.99
N SER A 272 3.61 17.20 -6.67
CA SER A 272 2.61 18.05 -6.03
C SER A 272 3.15 19.43 -5.61
N GLY A 273 4.43 19.73 -5.87
CA GLY A 273 5.07 20.95 -5.39
C GLY A 273 5.29 21.01 -3.87
N GLY A 274 4.90 19.98 -3.10
CA GLY A 274 5.29 19.81 -1.70
C GLY A 274 6.74 19.36 -1.58
N LEU A 275 7.37 19.54 -0.40
CA LEU A 275 8.76 19.19 -0.15
C LEU A 275 9.12 17.78 -0.64
N ASP A 276 8.28 16.80 -0.33
CA ASP A 276 8.58 15.38 -0.55
C ASP A 276 8.70 15.04 -2.03
N SER A 277 7.68 15.38 -2.83
CA SER A 277 7.70 15.15 -4.28
C SER A 277 8.73 16.02 -4.98
N SER A 278 8.96 17.25 -4.48
CA SER A 278 9.98 18.16 -5.01
C SER A 278 11.39 17.65 -4.76
N LEU A 279 11.65 16.97 -3.64
CA LEU A 279 12.95 16.37 -3.36
C LEU A 279 13.23 15.18 -4.30
N VAL A 280 12.21 14.42 -4.69
CA VAL A 280 12.35 13.38 -5.73
C VAL A 280 12.80 14.01 -7.05
N CYS A 281 12.18 15.12 -7.47
CA CYS A 281 12.56 15.87 -8.67
C CYS A 281 13.98 16.44 -8.56
N ALA A 282 14.34 17.00 -7.40
CA ALA A 282 15.66 17.64 -7.20
C ALA A 282 16.83 16.67 -7.37
N VAL A 283 16.63 15.40 -7.05
CA VAL A 283 17.69 14.37 -7.18
C VAL A 283 17.55 13.53 -8.43
N ALA A 284 16.54 13.77 -9.27
CA ALA A 284 16.23 12.93 -10.42
C ALA A 284 17.38 12.84 -11.43
N HIS A 285 18.01 13.95 -11.78
CA HIS A 285 19.15 13.96 -12.71
C HIS A 285 20.34 13.15 -12.20
N GLU A 286 20.74 13.35 -10.93
CA GLU A 286 21.85 12.62 -10.33
C GLU A 286 21.54 11.14 -10.20
N ALA A 287 20.35 10.78 -9.72
CA ALA A 287 19.92 9.40 -9.59
C ALA A 287 19.87 8.69 -10.96
N SER A 288 19.36 9.36 -12.00
CA SER A 288 19.32 8.84 -13.37
C SER A 288 20.71 8.62 -13.96
N GLN A 289 21.62 9.56 -13.76
CA GLN A 289 23.02 9.40 -14.19
C GLN A 289 23.67 8.19 -13.52
N ARG A 290 23.48 8.03 -12.21
CA ARG A 290 24.01 6.89 -11.45
C ARG A 290 23.40 5.55 -11.88
N ALA A 291 22.11 5.56 -12.23
CA ALA A 291 21.38 4.38 -12.71
C ALA A 291 21.61 4.05 -14.18
N GLY A 292 22.18 4.97 -14.97
CA GLY A 292 22.27 4.84 -16.43
C GLY A 292 20.90 4.86 -17.12
N GLN A 293 19.92 5.57 -16.53
CA GLN A 293 18.54 5.65 -16.98
C GLN A 293 18.19 7.07 -17.47
N PRO A 294 17.19 7.22 -18.35
CA PRO A 294 16.66 8.54 -18.71
C PRO A 294 16.12 9.29 -17.49
N VAL A 295 16.20 10.61 -17.52
CA VAL A 295 15.60 11.45 -16.48
C VAL A 295 14.07 11.35 -16.61
N PRO A 296 13.35 11.03 -15.51
CA PRO A 296 11.90 10.91 -15.53
C PRO A 296 11.19 12.23 -15.81
N GLU A 297 10.12 12.19 -16.59
CA GLU A 297 9.16 13.30 -16.72
C GLU A 297 8.30 13.40 -15.46
N CYS A 298 7.63 14.54 -15.21
CA CYS A 298 6.78 14.71 -14.01
C CYS A 298 5.34 15.09 -14.36
N TRP A 299 4.41 14.74 -13.44
CA TRP A 299 2.97 14.93 -13.60
C TRP A 299 2.36 15.63 -12.39
N THR A 300 1.46 16.57 -12.67
CA THR A 300 0.68 17.31 -11.68
C THR A 300 -0.79 17.39 -12.12
N VAL A 301 -1.70 17.24 -11.16
CA VAL A 301 -3.13 17.56 -11.32
C VAL A 301 -3.55 18.55 -10.24
N ALA A 302 -4.49 19.45 -10.56
CA ALA A 302 -5.13 20.36 -9.60
C ALA A 302 -6.49 20.79 -10.13
N GLU A 303 -7.32 21.42 -9.27
CA GLU A 303 -8.62 21.96 -9.66
C GLU A 303 -8.53 23.22 -10.53
N SER A 304 -7.40 23.93 -10.50
CA SER A 304 -7.12 25.09 -11.35
C SER A 304 -5.62 25.35 -11.46
N GLU A 305 -5.22 26.19 -12.43
CA GLU A 305 -3.83 26.63 -12.61
C GLU A 305 -3.35 27.59 -11.52
N GLU A 306 -4.27 28.25 -10.82
CA GLU A 306 -3.98 29.12 -9.67
C GLU A 306 -3.79 28.34 -8.35
N ASN A 307 -4.06 27.03 -8.36
CA ASN A 307 -3.89 26.20 -7.18
C ASN A 307 -2.44 26.27 -6.67
N PRO A 308 -2.20 26.47 -5.36
CA PRO A 308 -0.84 26.61 -4.81
C PRO A 308 0.07 25.40 -5.07
N ASP A 309 -0.49 24.18 -5.20
CA ASP A 309 0.28 22.97 -5.52
C ASP A 309 0.72 23.00 -7.00
N TRP A 310 -0.16 23.42 -7.91
CA TRP A 310 0.16 23.58 -9.32
C TRP A 310 1.30 24.58 -9.53
N VAL A 311 1.19 25.79 -8.96
CA VAL A 311 2.21 26.84 -9.08
C VAL A 311 3.56 26.38 -8.50
N ALA A 312 3.54 25.72 -7.34
CA ALA A 312 4.75 25.20 -6.73
C ALA A 312 5.39 24.07 -7.57
N ALA A 313 4.58 23.18 -8.16
CA ALA A 313 5.07 22.12 -9.05
C ALA A 313 5.71 22.69 -10.32
N GLU A 314 5.12 23.72 -10.92
CA GLU A 314 5.68 24.41 -12.09
C GLU A 314 7.04 25.04 -11.80
N ILE A 315 7.18 25.68 -10.63
CA ILE A 315 8.46 26.24 -10.17
C ILE A 315 9.53 25.15 -10.08
N VAL A 316 9.19 24.00 -9.46
CA VAL A 316 10.12 22.88 -9.28
C VAL A 316 10.53 22.28 -10.61
N ALA A 317 9.56 21.97 -11.47
CA ALA A 317 9.82 21.35 -12.78
C ALA A 317 10.69 22.26 -13.67
N SER A 318 10.37 23.55 -13.74
CA SER A 318 11.15 24.54 -14.49
C SER A 318 12.55 24.71 -13.92
N HIS A 319 12.71 24.74 -12.60
CA HIS A 319 14.01 24.90 -11.95
C HIS A 319 14.96 23.75 -12.21
N HIS A 320 14.43 22.53 -12.34
CA HIS A 320 15.22 21.31 -12.59
C HIS A 320 15.22 20.86 -14.05
N ASP A 321 14.72 21.68 -14.97
CA ASP A 321 14.64 21.37 -16.41
C ASP A 321 13.97 20.01 -16.69
N LEU A 322 12.83 19.73 -16.00
CA LEU A 322 12.06 18.52 -16.17
C LEU A 322 10.88 18.74 -17.10
N VAL A 323 10.58 17.77 -17.95
CA VAL A 323 9.36 17.76 -18.75
C VAL A 323 8.17 17.61 -17.81
N HIS A 324 7.26 18.59 -17.83
CA HIS A 324 6.14 18.67 -16.89
C HIS A 324 4.80 18.50 -17.61
N HIS A 325 4.04 17.48 -17.22
CA HIS A 325 2.68 17.22 -17.68
C HIS A 325 1.70 17.71 -16.63
N GLN A 326 0.90 18.68 -16.98
CA GLN A 326 -0.07 19.31 -16.11
C GLN A 326 -1.50 19.06 -16.62
N HIS A 327 -2.43 18.76 -15.71
CA HIS A 327 -3.83 18.52 -16.05
C HIS A 327 -4.75 19.16 -15.03
N VAL A 328 -5.58 20.09 -15.48
CA VAL A 328 -6.67 20.67 -14.68
C VAL A 328 -7.81 19.66 -14.61
N LEU A 329 -8.29 19.38 -13.40
CA LEU A 329 -9.37 18.44 -13.15
C LEU A 329 -10.69 18.95 -13.75
N GLU A 330 -11.40 18.10 -14.48
CA GLU A 330 -12.73 18.39 -14.99
C GLU A 330 -13.73 18.48 -13.82
N PRO A 331 -14.75 19.38 -13.89
CA PRO A 331 -15.70 19.57 -12.79
C PRO A 331 -16.43 18.30 -12.36
N ASP A 332 -16.71 17.37 -13.28
CA ASP A 332 -17.38 16.08 -13.03
C ASP A 332 -16.41 14.91 -12.80
N ALA A 333 -15.10 15.22 -12.67
CA ALA A 333 -14.07 14.18 -12.58
C ALA A 333 -14.27 13.23 -11.40
N PHE A 334 -14.82 13.72 -10.30
CA PHE A 334 -15.06 12.95 -9.09
C PHE A 334 -16.32 12.09 -9.22
N GLU A 335 -17.45 12.70 -9.58
CA GLU A 335 -18.73 12.01 -9.75
C GLU A 335 -18.62 10.79 -10.64
N ARG A 336 -18.03 10.98 -11.81
CA ARG A 336 -17.92 9.94 -12.85
C ARG A 336 -17.01 8.78 -12.43
N ARG A 337 -15.99 9.04 -11.59
CA ARG A 337 -14.97 8.05 -11.24
C ARG A 337 -15.17 7.39 -9.87
N LEU A 338 -16.04 7.92 -9.04
CA LEU A 338 -16.15 7.47 -7.65
C LEU A 338 -16.56 5.99 -7.52
N PRO A 339 -17.48 5.42 -8.31
CA PRO A 339 -17.78 3.99 -8.24
C PRO A 339 -16.56 3.09 -8.54
N GLN A 340 -15.75 3.49 -9.53
CA GLN A 340 -14.51 2.77 -9.85
C GLN A 340 -13.46 2.94 -8.75
N LEU A 341 -13.33 4.15 -8.20
CA LEU A 341 -12.44 4.43 -7.08
C LEU A 341 -12.80 3.57 -5.87
N ALA A 342 -14.08 3.51 -5.48
CA ALA A 342 -14.56 2.68 -4.39
C ALA A 342 -14.35 1.17 -4.64
N TRP A 343 -14.58 0.72 -5.89
CA TRP A 343 -14.32 -0.68 -6.29
C TRP A 343 -12.84 -1.05 -6.18
N HIS A 344 -11.94 -0.20 -6.68
CA HIS A 344 -10.51 -0.47 -6.62
C HIS A 344 -9.93 -0.22 -5.24
N GLY A 345 -10.41 0.78 -4.52
CA GLY A 345 -9.96 1.13 -3.17
C GLY A 345 -10.18 0.02 -2.14
N GLU A 346 -11.27 -0.75 -2.26
CA GLU A 346 -11.65 -1.82 -1.33
C GLU A 346 -11.75 -1.33 0.13
N ASP A 347 -12.23 -0.08 0.30
CA ASP A 347 -12.39 0.62 1.58
C ASP A 347 -13.50 1.68 1.46
N ALA A 348 -13.90 2.26 2.57
CA ALA A 348 -14.86 3.35 2.62
C ALA A 348 -14.25 4.75 2.37
N ASP A 349 -12.98 4.87 1.96
CA ASP A 349 -12.35 6.15 1.67
C ASP A 349 -12.74 6.67 0.28
N VAL A 350 -13.24 7.89 0.24
CA VAL A 350 -13.59 8.60 -1.01
C VAL A 350 -12.89 9.96 -1.12
N THR A 351 -11.92 10.26 -0.23
CA THR A 351 -11.32 11.60 -0.15
C THR A 351 -10.15 11.83 -1.12
N VAL A 352 -9.56 10.75 -1.66
CA VAL A 352 -8.38 10.80 -2.54
C VAL A 352 -8.75 10.72 -4.03
N MET A 353 -9.89 11.28 -4.39
CA MET A 353 -10.46 11.19 -5.75
C MET A 353 -9.54 11.71 -6.86
N PHE A 354 -8.63 12.65 -6.54
CA PHE A 354 -7.67 13.21 -7.50
C PHE A 354 -6.61 12.20 -7.96
N PHE A 355 -6.38 11.09 -7.26
CA PHE A 355 -5.43 10.06 -7.68
C PHE A 355 -5.85 9.38 -8.99
N HIS A 356 -7.15 9.14 -9.19
CA HIS A 356 -7.61 8.49 -10.42
C HIS A 356 -7.24 9.28 -11.68
N PRO A 357 -7.62 10.55 -11.85
CA PRO A 357 -7.23 11.32 -13.03
C PRO A 357 -5.71 11.50 -13.14
N LEU A 358 -4.97 11.66 -12.05
CA LEU A 358 -3.52 11.73 -12.08
C LEU A 358 -2.90 10.46 -12.66
N PHE A 359 -3.24 9.30 -12.10
CA PHE A 359 -2.67 8.03 -12.53
C PHE A 359 -3.15 7.60 -13.92
N GLU A 360 -4.39 7.93 -14.28
CA GLU A 360 -4.91 7.74 -15.65
C GLU A 360 -4.08 8.52 -16.67
N HIS A 361 -3.72 9.77 -16.38
CA HIS A 361 -2.88 10.59 -17.26
C HIS A 361 -1.45 10.07 -17.35
N MET A 362 -0.85 9.66 -16.22
CA MET A 362 0.49 9.07 -16.20
C MET A 362 0.55 7.77 -17.00
N ALA A 363 -0.42 6.87 -16.81
CA ALA A 363 -0.46 5.54 -17.43
C ALA A 363 -0.53 5.58 -18.97
N LYS A 364 -0.92 6.71 -19.58
CA LYS A 364 -0.89 6.90 -21.03
C LYS A 364 0.53 6.97 -21.60
N LYS A 365 1.54 7.26 -20.76
CA LYS A 365 2.93 7.47 -21.19
C LYS A 365 3.94 6.60 -20.46
N VAL A 366 3.70 6.27 -19.20
CA VAL A 366 4.64 5.54 -18.35
C VAL A 366 3.96 4.37 -17.67
N LYS A 367 4.72 3.31 -17.36
CA LYS A 367 4.26 2.16 -16.57
C LYS A 367 4.72 2.22 -15.11
N VAL A 368 5.65 3.11 -14.79
CA VAL A 368 6.22 3.29 -13.44
C VAL A 368 6.14 4.75 -13.04
N GLY A 369 5.73 5.03 -11.80
CA GLY A 369 5.73 6.37 -11.21
C GLY A 369 6.50 6.40 -9.89
N LEU A 370 7.30 7.45 -9.64
CA LEU A 370 7.90 7.73 -8.33
C LEU A 370 7.01 8.69 -7.55
N CYS A 371 6.80 8.42 -6.27
CA CYS A 371 5.92 9.22 -5.40
C CYS A 371 6.64 9.57 -4.10
N GLY A 372 6.34 10.75 -3.54
CA GLY A 372 6.90 11.21 -2.25
C GLY A 372 6.28 10.56 -1.00
N GLN A 373 5.47 9.52 -1.16
CA GLN A 373 4.77 8.85 -0.04
C GLN A 373 5.76 8.20 0.94
N GLY A 374 5.41 8.18 2.24
CA GLY A 374 6.24 7.66 3.32
C GLY A 374 7.12 8.71 4.00
N ALA A 375 7.29 9.90 3.40
CA ALA A 375 8.07 10.97 3.98
C ALA A 375 7.48 11.52 5.29
N ASP A 376 6.17 11.67 5.35
CA ASP A 376 5.46 12.20 6.52
C ASP A 376 5.57 11.26 7.73
N GLU A 377 5.40 9.97 7.50
CA GLU A 377 5.47 8.93 8.51
C GLU A 377 6.89 8.78 9.08
N LEU A 378 7.89 8.84 8.21
CA LEU A 378 9.29 8.70 8.64
C LEU A 378 9.84 9.97 9.31
N HIS A 379 9.39 11.14 8.89
CA HIS A 379 9.99 12.43 9.31
C HIS A 379 9.03 13.31 10.14
N GLY A 380 7.86 12.83 10.55
CA GLY A 380 6.93 13.56 11.42
C GLY A 380 6.26 14.76 10.72
N GLY A 381 5.83 14.60 9.47
CA GLY A 381 5.35 15.68 8.63
C GLY A 381 3.90 16.10 8.85
N TYR A 382 3.02 15.21 9.32
CA TYR A 382 1.59 15.51 9.43
C TYR A 382 1.30 16.58 10.48
N PRO A 383 0.33 17.49 10.22
CA PRO A 383 -0.06 18.54 11.17
C PRO A 383 -0.46 18.00 12.54
N ARG A 384 -1.12 16.83 12.61
CA ARG A 384 -1.56 16.18 13.86
C ARG A 384 -0.41 15.90 14.84
N TYR A 385 0.79 15.68 14.37
CA TYR A 385 1.97 15.49 15.26
C TYR A 385 2.40 16.78 15.99
N GLY A 386 1.84 17.93 15.63
CA GLY A 386 2.05 19.21 16.32
C GLY A 386 1.09 19.45 17.46
N ASP A 387 -0.02 18.70 17.51
CA ASP A 387 -1.04 18.76 18.56
C ASP A 387 -1.51 17.34 18.88
N LEU A 388 -0.65 16.55 19.52
CA LEU A 388 -0.95 15.16 19.87
C LEU A 388 -2.08 15.07 20.90
N GLU A 389 -2.17 16.03 21.81
CA GLU A 389 -3.26 16.08 22.80
C GLU A 389 -4.62 16.29 22.13
N GLY A 390 -4.72 17.25 21.22
CA GLY A 390 -5.93 17.50 20.42
C GLY A 390 -6.28 16.29 19.56
N HIS A 391 -5.31 15.70 18.88
CA HIS A 391 -5.50 14.50 18.06
C HIS A 391 -6.00 13.31 18.92
N GLY A 392 -5.37 13.05 20.06
CA GLY A 392 -5.78 11.98 20.97
C GLY A 392 -7.20 12.17 21.49
N LYS A 393 -7.59 13.40 21.83
CA LYS A 393 -8.96 13.72 22.25
C LYS A 393 -9.98 13.48 21.13
N GLU A 394 -9.64 13.79 19.90
CA GLU A 394 -10.49 13.53 18.73
C GLU A 394 -10.71 12.04 18.51
N LEU A 395 -9.63 11.26 18.47
CA LEU A 395 -9.71 9.80 18.32
C LEU A 395 -10.49 9.16 19.50
N HIS A 396 -10.27 9.64 20.73
CA HIS A 396 -10.99 9.17 21.91
C HIS A 396 -12.48 9.53 21.86
N ALA A 397 -12.84 10.70 21.31
CA ALA A 397 -14.23 11.07 21.10
C ALA A 397 -14.90 10.16 20.04
N ARG A 398 -14.21 9.85 18.94
CA ARG A 398 -14.67 8.88 17.94
C ARG A 398 -14.88 7.49 18.57
N MET A 399 -13.93 7.02 19.39
CA MET A 399 -14.03 5.74 20.13
C MET A 399 -15.27 5.70 21.03
N ASN A 400 -15.55 6.77 21.76
CA ASN A 400 -16.71 6.87 22.64
C ASN A 400 -18.05 6.97 21.89
N ALA A 401 -18.02 7.40 20.63
CA ALA A 401 -19.20 7.50 19.77
C ALA A 401 -19.54 6.18 19.04
N LEU A 402 -18.69 5.16 19.15
CA LEU A 402 -18.94 3.83 18.62
C LEU A 402 -20.10 3.13 19.34
N PRO A 403 -20.82 2.21 18.67
CA PRO A 403 -21.71 1.27 19.35
C PRO A 403 -20.95 0.47 20.42
N GLN A 404 -21.58 0.26 21.60
CA GLN A 404 -20.93 -0.33 22.76
C GLN A 404 -20.26 -1.68 22.48
N PRO A 405 -20.88 -2.66 21.78
CA PRO A 405 -20.23 -3.96 21.52
C PRO A 405 -18.93 -3.84 20.73
N GLN A 406 -18.91 -2.99 19.70
CA GLN A 406 -17.73 -2.81 18.85
C GLN A 406 -16.62 -2.04 19.57
N ARG A 407 -16.98 -1.05 20.40
CA ARG A 407 -16.03 -0.35 21.25
C ARG A 407 -15.37 -1.30 22.27
N GLU A 408 -16.16 -2.15 22.93
CA GLU A 408 -15.63 -3.14 23.88
C GLU A 408 -14.74 -4.16 23.16
N ALA A 409 -15.13 -4.61 21.95
CA ALA A 409 -14.33 -5.50 21.14
C ALA A 409 -12.97 -4.90 20.77
N LEU A 410 -12.93 -3.63 20.37
CA LEU A 410 -11.67 -2.92 20.12
C LEU A 410 -10.78 -2.81 21.35
N LEU A 411 -11.36 -2.49 22.51
CA LEU A 411 -10.60 -2.27 23.74
C LEU A 411 -10.16 -3.57 24.43
N HIS A 412 -10.91 -4.67 24.27
CA HIS A 412 -10.67 -5.91 25.01
C HIS A 412 -10.28 -7.12 24.17
N GLY A 413 -10.12 -6.94 22.84
CA GLY A 413 -9.51 -7.96 22.00
C GLY A 413 -10.41 -9.06 21.49
N ALA A 414 -11.68 -8.76 21.23
CA ALA A 414 -12.58 -9.69 20.56
C ALA A 414 -12.30 -9.88 19.06
N LEU A 415 -11.31 -9.19 18.52
CA LEU A 415 -10.76 -9.47 17.18
C LEU A 415 -9.80 -10.65 17.24
N THR A 416 -10.23 -11.76 17.80
CA THR A 416 -9.48 -13.01 17.73
C THR A 416 -9.64 -13.58 16.34
N THR A 417 -8.65 -13.38 15.51
CA THR A 417 -8.41 -14.34 14.44
C THR A 417 -7.79 -15.57 15.09
N ASP A 418 -8.16 -16.76 14.64
CA ASP A 418 -7.54 -18.03 15.05
C ASP A 418 -6.00 -18.05 14.83
N GLU A 419 -5.45 -17.00 14.26
CA GLU A 419 -4.10 -16.87 13.74
C GLU A 419 -3.27 -15.79 14.44
N GLY A 420 -3.72 -15.28 15.59
CA GLY A 420 -2.86 -14.64 16.59
C GLY A 420 -2.27 -13.25 16.27
N TRP A 421 -2.72 -12.59 15.21
CA TRP A 421 -2.07 -11.36 14.71
C TRP A 421 -2.61 -10.06 15.27
N TYR A 422 -3.76 -10.06 15.93
CA TYR A 422 -4.33 -8.85 16.51
C TYR A 422 -3.98 -8.77 17.98
N GLN A 423 -3.28 -7.71 18.35
CA GLN A 423 -3.15 -7.32 19.75
C GLN A 423 -4.13 -6.20 20.02
N PRO A 424 -5.14 -6.44 20.87
CA PRO A 424 -6.08 -5.42 21.28
C PRO A 424 -5.40 -4.42 22.18
N HIS A 425 -6.04 -3.32 22.46
CA HIS A 425 -5.73 -2.30 23.43
C HIS A 425 -4.90 -1.14 22.92
N HIS A 426 -5.55 -0.34 22.11
CA HIS A 426 -4.98 0.95 21.85
C HIS A 426 -5.98 2.02 22.29
N ASP A 427 -5.91 2.40 23.57
CA ASP A 427 -6.55 3.64 24.00
C ASP A 427 -5.89 4.80 23.26
N PRO A 428 -6.65 5.60 22.49
CA PRO A 428 -6.11 6.72 21.72
C PRO A 428 -5.27 7.69 22.56
N LEU A 429 -5.67 7.96 23.81
CA LEU A 429 -4.93 8.86 24.69
C LEU A 429 -3.56 8.31 25.09
N THR A 430 -3.44 6.99 25.19
CA THR A 430 -2.16 6.34 25.47
C THR A 430 -1.25 6.33 24.24
N VAL A 431 -1.81 6.03 23.06
CA VAL A 431 -1.06 6.02 21.79
C VAL A 431 -0.51 7.41 21.45
N THR A 432 -1.30 8.46 21.68
CA THR A 432 -0.94 9.84 21.34
C THR A 432 -0.28 10.60 22.51
N ALA A 433 0.15 9.91 23.56
CA ALA A 433 0.79 10.53 24.72
C ALA A 433 2.10 11.27 24.37
N ASP A 434 2.83 10.77 23.39
CA ASP A 434 4.05 11.38 22.88
C ASP A 434 4.29 11.00 21.41
N LEU A 435 5.24 11.70 20.76
CA LEU A 435 5.53 11.52 19.33
C LEU A 435 6.11 10.14 19.01
N GLU A 436 6.93 9.57 19.88
CA GLU A 436 7.53 8.25 19.64
C GLU A 436 6.49 7.16 19.67
N SER A 437 5.61 7.18 20.67
CA SER A 437 4.48 6.25 20.80
C SER A 437 3.56 6.33 19.60
N THR A 438 3.21 7.54 19.17
CA THR A 438 2.34 7.77 18.01
C THR A 438 2.95 7.23 16.73
N LEU A 439 4.20 7.59 16.42
CA LEU A 439 4.87 7.16 15.18
C LEU A 439 5.11 5.64 15.16
N ASN A 440 5.51 5.04 16.29
CA ASN A 440 5.67 3.60 16.37
C ASN A 440 4.34 2.87 16.16
N PHE A 441 3.25 3.35 16.77
CA PHE A 441 1.91 2.80 16.56
C PHE A 441 1.50 2.87 15.08
N GLU A 442 1.63 4.01 14.46
CA GLU A 442 1.23 4.22 13.07
C GLU A 442 2.05 3.36 12.08
N LEU A 443 3.35 3.19 12.33
CA LEU A 443 4.22 2.32 11.53
C LEU A 443 3.90 0.83 11.73
N GLU A 444 3.59 0.41 12.96
CA GLU A 444 3.38 -0.99 13.28
C GLU A 444 1.95 -1.47 12.97
N HIS A 445 0.92 -0.61 13.20
CA HIS A 445 -0.48 -1.02 13.18
C HIS A 445 -1.27 -0.59 11.94
N GLY A 446 -0.62 0.04 10.94
CA GLY A 446 -1.21 0.09 9.61
C GLY A 446 -1.51 1.47 9.02
N GLN A 447 -1.22 2.59 9.69
CA GLN A 447 -1.42 3.90 9.08
C GLN A 447 -0.67 4.01 7.73
N LEU A 448 0.58 3.57 7.70
CA LEU A 448 1.35 3.55 6.46
C LEU A 448 0.87 2.43 5.52
N SER A 449 0.80 1.18 5.98
CA SER A 449 0.51 0.02 5.13
C SER A 449 -0.96 -0.11 4.72
N ASN A 450 -1.89 0.11 5.67
CA ASN A 450 -3.32 -0.15 5.45
C ASN A 450 -4.08 1.09 4.97
N PHE A 451 -3.43 2.26 4.98
CA PHE A 451 -4.02 3.49 4.47
C PHE A 451 -3.18 4.07 3.33
N GLN A 452 -2.05 4.70 3.62
CA GLN A 452 -1.30 5.47 2.62
C GLN A 452 -0.79 4.63 1.44
N LEU A 453 -0.13 3.51 1.72
CA LEU A 453 0.42 2.65 0.66
C LEU A 453 -0.68 1.89 -0.07
N ARG A 454 -1.74 1.49 0.64
CA ARG A 454 -2.91 0.87 0.02
C ARG A 454 -3.58 1.81 -0.97
N LEU A 455 -3.84 3.07 -0.59
CA LEU A 455 -4.44 4.06 -1.49
C LEU A 455 -3.59 4.25 -2.76
N VAL A 456 -2.28 4.45 -2.59
CA VAL A 456 -1.38 4.63 -3.73
C VAL A 456 -1.38 3.40 -4.64
N ASP A 457 -1.22 2.18 -4.09
CA ASP A 457 -1.18 0.94 -4.87
C ASP A 457 -2.51 0.68 -5.59
N ARG A 458 -3.65 0.75 -4.87
CA ARG A 458 -4.97 0.44 -5.43
C ARG A 458 -5.35 1.39 -6.57
N HIS A 459 -5.18 2.69 -6.35
CA HIS A 459 -5.60 3.69 -7.34
C HIS A 459 -4.65 3.79 -8.52
N SER A 460 -3.35 3.59 -8.35
CA SER A 460 -2.42 3.53 -9.48
C SER A 460 -2.60 2.26 -10.30
N MET A 461 -2.80 1.12 -9.62
CA MET A 461 -3.00 -0.16 -10.31
C MET A 461 -4.34 -0.28 -11.00
N ALA A 462 -5.37 0.49 -10.60
CA ALA A 462 -6.60 0.65 -11.38
C ALA A 462 -6.33 1.07 -12.83
N HIS A 463 -5.19 1.74 -13.07
CA HIS A 463 -4.72 2.20 -14.37
C HIS A 463 -3.47 1.46 -14.88
N SER A 464 -3.12 0.31 -14.31
CA SER A 464 -1.92 -0.46 -14.68
C SER A 464 -0.63 0.34 -14.55
N LEU A 465 -0.53 1.20 -13.52
CA LEU A 465 0.64 2.02 -13.21
C LEU A 465 1.28 1.54 -11.90
N GLU A 466 2.56 1.17 -11.95
CA GLU A 466 3.32 0.85 -10.74
C GLU A 466 3.84 2.11 -10.06
N VAL A 467 3.39 2.40 -8.85
CA VAL A 467 3.97 3.50 -8.06
C VAL A 467 5.00 2.96 -7.08
N ARG A 468 6.18 3.58 -7.09
CA ARG A 468 7.33 3.33 -6.22
C ARG A 468 7.53 4.47 -5.24
N VAL A 469 8.02 4.15 -4.05
CA VAL A 469 8.08 5.06 -2.90
C VAL A 469 9.54 5.23 -2.41
N PRO A 470 10.31 6.19 -2.96
CA PRO A 470 11.73 6.34 -2.66
C PRO A 470 12.05 6.58 -1.18
N PHE A 471 11.21 7.31 -0.45
CA PHE A 471 11.42 7.52 0.99
C PHE A 471 11.48 6.21 1.80
N LEU A 472 10.84 5.16 1.30
CA LEU A 472 10.77 3.86 1.96
C LEU A 472 11.91 2.91 1.58
N GLY A 473 12.94 3.37 0.87
CA GLY A 473 14.16 2.60 0.62
C GLY A 473 14.85 2.18 1.90
N LYS A 474 15.40 0.97 1.93
CA LYS A 474 15.93 0.33 3.14
C LYS A 474 16.93 1.22 3.89
N GLU A 475 17.93 1.77 3.20
CA GLU A 475 18.96 2.61 3.82
C GLU A 475 18.39 3.94 4.33
N HIS A 476 17.58 4.64 3.51
CA HIS A 476 16.98 5.91 3.90
C HIS A 476 16.00 5.73 5.08
N ARG A 477 15.19 4.69 5.07
CA ARG A 477 14.30 4.34 6.16
C ARG A 477 15.04 4.06 7.46
N MET A 478 16.12 3.26 7.40
CA MET A 478 16.95 2.99 8.58
C MET A 478 17.62 4.26 9.12
N ALA A 479 18.13 5.14 8.25
CA ALA A 479 18.67 6.44 8.65
C ALA A 479 17.57 7.30 9.31
N SER A 480 16.37 7.32 8.73
CA SER A 480 15.23 8.07 9.25
C SER A 480 14.77 7.57 10.63
N HIS A 481 14.75 6.25 10.86
CA HIS A 481 14.38 5.68 12.17
C HIS A 481 15.34 6.07 13.29
N ARG A 482 16.61 6.38 12.97
CA ARG A 482 17.63 6.81 13.94
C ARG A 482 17.60 8.30 14.24
N LEU A 483 16.90 9.12 13.44
CA LEU A 483 16.81 10.56 13.70
C LEU A 483 16.20 10.84 15.08
N PRO A 484 16.80 11.71 15.90
CA PRO A 484 16.17 12.16 17.13
C PRO A 484 14.80 12.76 16.85
N LEU A 485 13.84 12.51 17.72
CA LEU A 485 12.44 12.99 17.55
C LEU A 485 12.38 14.51 17.36
N ALA A 486 13.25 15.26 18.06
CA ALA A 486 13.32 16.71 17.91
C ALA A 486 13.74 17.19 16.51
N TRP A 487 14.30 16.30 15.66
CA TRP A 487 14.63 16.58 14.27
C TRP A 487 13.57 16.09 13.28
N LYS A 488 12.63 15.29 13.76
CA LYS A 488 11.38 14.98 13.03
C LYS A 488 10.37 16.10 13.25
N ARG A 489 10.04 16.38 14.53
CA ARG A 489 9.14 17.46 14.92
C ARG A 489 9.40 17.94 16.35
N SER A 490 9.35 19.25 16.57
CA SER A 490 9.40 19.84 17.92
C SER A 490 8.88 21.29 17.87
N ALA A 491 8.52 21.84 19.04
CA ALA A 491 8.11 23.25 19.15
C ALA A 491 9.22 24.25 18.74
N ALA A 492 10.49 23.83 18.79
CA ALA A 492 11.64 24.67 18.45
C ALA A 492 12.07 24.56 16.98
N ARG A 493 11.47 23.70 16.19
CA ARG A 493 11.84 23.44 14.78
C ARG A 493 10.59 23.22 13.95
N GLU A 494 10.71 23.53 12.66
CA GLU A 494 9.72 23.15 11.64
C GLU A 494 9.53 21.62 11.54
N GLU A 495 8.41 21.17 10.99
CA GLU A 495 8.21 19.73 10.70
C GLU A 495 9.25 19.24 9.69
N LYS A 496 9.60 17.96 9.77
CA LYS A 496 10.62 17.32 8.91
C LYS A 496 11.98 18.02 8.96
N ALA A 497 12.36 18.57 10.09
CA ALA A 497 13.55 19.44 10.20
C ALA A 497 14.82 18.80 9.63
N ALA A 498 15.09 17.51 9.90
CA ALA A 498 16.24 16.80 9.33
C ALA A 498 16.14 16.68 7.80
N LEU A 499 14.96 16.35 7.26
CA LEU A 499 14.74 16.24 5.81
C LEU A 499 14.93 17.60 5.13
N ARG A 500 14.44 18.69 5.74
CA ARG A 500 14.65 20.05 5.20
C ARG A 500 16.12 20.45 5.19
N ARG A 501 16.91 20.04 6.21
CA ARG A 501 18.35 20.23 6.20
C ARG A 501 19.06 19.43 5.09
N ALA A 502 18.61 18.23 4.82
CA ALA A 502 19.10 17.46 3.67
C ALA A 502 18.69 18.13 2.34
N ALA A 503 17.45 18.62 2.23
CA ALA A 503 16.97 19.34 1.05
C ALA A 503 17.70 20.68 0.81
N ASP A 504 18.16 21.38 1.86
CA ASP A 504 19.00 22.59 1.74
C ASP A 504 20.32 22.34 1.00
N LEU A 505 20.77 21.10 0.89
CA LEU A 505 21.98 20.71 0.15
C LEU A 505 21.73 20.51 -1.34
N THR A 506 20.46 20.50 -1.77
CA THR A 506 20.04 20.43 -3.17
C THR A 506 19.89 21.84 -3.75
N SER A 507 19.62 21.92 -5.05
CA SER A 507 19.30 23.19 -5.73
C SER A 507 17.84 23.62 -5.58
N LEU A 508 17.00 22.93 -4.78
CA LEU A 508 15.58 23.33 -4.59
C LEU A 508 15.46 24.78 -4.10
N PRO A 509 14.52 25.55 -4.68
CA PRO A 509 14.20 26.89 -4.18
C PRO A 509 13.84 26.86 -2.69
N LYS A 510 14.35 27.84 -1.92
CA LYS A 510 14.15 27.90 -0.46
C LYS A 510 12.67 27.93 -0.06
N ASP A 511 11.84 28.59 -0.85
CA ASP A 511 10.38 28.68 -0.60
C ASP A 511 9.72 27.29 -0.73
N ILE A 512 10.21 26.45 -1.61
CA ILE A 512 9.77 25.05 -1.73
C ILE A 512 10.27 24.22 -0.54
N VAL A 513 11.55 24.34 -0.19
CA VAL A 513 12.13 23.64 0.97
C VAL A 513 11.43 24.03 2.27
N ARG A 514 10.94 25.27 2.42
CA ARG A 514 10.25 25.77 3.62
C ARG A 514 8.71 25.78 3.48
N ARG A 515 8.19 25.25 2.39
CA ARG A 515 6.73 25.18 2.19
C ARG A 515 6.10 24.29 3.28
N PRO A 516 5.07 24.78 4.00
CA PRO A 516 4.39 24.00 5.02
C PRO A 516 3.70 22.77 4.42
N LYS A 517 3.60 21.69 5.20
CA LYS A 517 2.85 20.51 4.78
C LYS A 517 1.36 20.78 4.76
N LEU A 518 0.74 20.55 3.61
CA LEU A 518 -0.71 20.51 3.43
C LEU A 518 -1.13 19.05 3.12
N PRO A 519 -2.25 18.56 3.68
CA PRO A 519 -2.79 17.25 3.31
C PRO A 519 -3.15 17.21 1.82
N ALA A 520 -2.66 16.21 1.09
CA ALA A 520 -2.76 16.15 -0.37
C ALA A 520 -4.21 16.27 -0.88
N GLY A 521 -5.17 15.52 -0.31
CA GLY A 521 -6.57 15.56 -0.75
C GLY A 521 -7.22 16.94 -0.67
N ARG A 522 -6.91 17.71 0.40
CA ARG A 522 -7.42 19.07 0.60
C ARG A 522 -6.58 20.15 -0.11
N ALA A 523 -5.32 19.86 -0.42
CA ALA A 523 -4.46 20.83 -1.10
C ALA A 523 -4.72 20.84 -2.62
N THR A 524 -4.95 19.68 -3.22
CA THR A 524 -5.04 19.51 -4.67
C THR A 524 -6.42 19.88 -5.24
N SER A 525 -7.51 19.64 -4.48
CA SER A 525 -8.89 19.84 -4.95
C SER A 525 -9.89 20.17 -3.83
N PRO A 526 -9.62 21.21 -3.00
CA PRO A 526 -10.47 21.52 -1.85
C PRO A 526 -11.90 21.90 -2.23
N SER A 527 -12.07 22.73 -3.24
CA SER A 527 -13.38 23.25 -3.66
C SER A 527 -14.22 22.17 -4.33
N MET A 528 -13.59 21.29 -5.10
CA MET A 528 -14.30 20.17 -5.77
C MET A 528 -14.81 19.13 -4.77
N LEU A 529 -14.02 18.80 -3.74
CA LEU A 529 -14.44 17.87 -2.70
C LEU A 529 -15.62 18.42 -1.90
N ASP A 530 -15.56 19.71 -1.50
CA ASP A 530 -16.64 20.35 -0.74
C ASP A 530 -17.92 20.45 -1.59
N ALA A 531 -17.82 20.79 -2.88
CA ALA A 531 -18.95 20.85 -3.80
C ALA A 531 -19.58 19.45 -3.95
N PHE A 532 -18.77 18.42 -4.20
CA PHE A 532 -19.21 17.05 -4.33
C PHE A 532 -19.98 16.55 -3.08
N LEU A 533 -19.46 16.79 -1.88
CA LEU A 533 -20.13 16.38 -0.64
C LEU A 533 -21.43 17.16 -0.40
N ASN A 534 -21.52 18.43 -0.83
CA ASN A 534 -22.73 19.22 -0.76
C ASN A 534 -23.81 18.72 -1.74
N ASP A 535 -23.42 18.36 -2.95
CA ASP A 535 -24.34 17.81 -3.97
C ASP A 535 -24.96 16.48 -3.50
N HIS A 536 -24.20 15.66 -2.75
CA HIS A 536 -24.65 14.39 -2.17
C HIS A 536 -25.17 14.50 -0.72
N ALA A 537 -25.42 15.70 -0.20
CA ALA A 537 -25.84 15.88 1.20
C ALA A 537 -27.10 15.08 1.57
N SER A 538 -28.09 15.02 0.67
CA SER A 538 -29.31 14.21 0.87
C SER A 538 -29.02 12.71 0.97
N ASN A 539 -28.16 12.20 0.11
CA ASN A 539 -27.72 10.79 0.14
C ASN A 539 -26.98 10.46 1.44
N ILE A 540 -26.09 11.36 1.85
CA ILE A 540 -25.32 11.23 3.10
C ILE A 540 -26.27 11.19 4.31
N ASP A 541 -27.27 12.07 4.36
CA ASP A 541 -28.23 12.10 5.48
C ASP A 541 -29.07 10.81 5.52
N GLN A 542 -29.50 10.27 4.39
CA GLN A 542 -30.22 9.00 4.31
C GLN A 542 -29.33 7.81 4.72
N LEU A 543 -28.06 7.79 4.30
CA LEU A 543 -27.11 6.77 4.72
C LEU A 543 -26.78 6.85 6.22
N LEU A 544 -26.72 8.06 6.80
CA LEU A 544 -26.57 8.23 8.25
C LEU A 544 -27.77 7.65 9.03
N ASP A 545 -28.97 7.70 8.46
CA ASP A 545 -30.16 7.09 9.06
C ASP A 545 -30.18 5.57 8.85
N HIS A 546 -29.75 5.08 7.70
CA HIS A 546 -29.58 3.67 7.39
C HIS A 546 -28.57 3.02 8.35
N TYR A 547 -27.39 3.64 8.52
CA TYR A 547 -26.37 3.21 9.47
C TYR A 547 -26.60 3.75 10.88
N SER A 548 -27.85 3.75 11.36
CA SER A 548 -28.22 4.36 12.65
C SER A 548 -27.38 3.93 13.85
N PRO A 549 -26.90 2.67 14.00
CA PRO A 549 -25.98 2.30 15.09
C PRO A 549 -24.65 3.05 15.06
N TRP A 550 -24.18 3.42 13.86
CA TRP A 550 -22.91 4.10 13.63
C TRP A 550 -23.03 5.62 13.50
N LYS A 551 -24.26 6.15 13.56
CA LYS A 551 -24.56 7.56 13.32
C LYS A 551 -23.75 8.50 14.22
N GLY A 552 -23.46 8.05 15.46
CA GLY A 552 -22.68 8.83 16.42
C GLY A 552 -21.28 9.20 15.91
N VAL A 553 -20.56 8.24 15.36
CA VAL A 553 -19.19 8.39 14.86
C VAL A 553 -19.16 8.91 13.42
N LEU A 554 -20.14 8.53 12.57
CA LEU A 554 -20.19 8.94 11.17
C LEU A 554 -20.58 10.41 10.97
N LYS A 555 -21.34 11.04 11.89
CA LYS A 555 -21.71 12.46 11.79
C LYS A 555 -20.52 13.40 11.66
N GLY A 556 -19.39 13.07 12.27
CA GLY A 556 -18.15 13.85 12.17
C GLY A 556 -17.29 13.50 10.93
N GLN A 557 -17.70 12.50 10.16
CA GLN A 557 -16.96 11.95 9.01
C GLN A 557 -17.97 11.62 7.89
N LYS A 558 -18.67 12.64 7.40
CA LYS A 558 -19.78 12.47 6.44
C LYS A 558 -19.38 11.76 5.15
N GLU A 559 -18.17 12.02 4.69
CA GLU A 559 -17.56 11.37 3.52
C GLU A 559 -17.46 9.85 3.70
N LEU A 560 -17.23 9.38 4.93
CA LEU A 560 -17.18 7.94 5.22
C LEU A 560 -18.58 7.29 5.21
N ALA A 561 -19.64 8.03 5.50
CA ALA A 561 -21.00 7.49 5.36
C ALA A 561 -21.30 7.19 3.89
N LEU A 562 -20.94 8.10 2.98
CA LEU A 562 -21.05 7.87 1.53
C LEU A 562 -20.15 6.72 1.09
N GLY A 563 -18.88 6.73 1.50
CA GLY A 563 -17.93 5.67 1.19
C GLY A 563 -18.37 4.28 1.66
N LEU A 564 -18.98 4.19 2.85
CA LEU A 564 -19.53 2.94 3.38
C LEU A 564 -20.72 2.44 2.54
N GLY A 565 -21.61 3.34 2.10
CA GLY A 565 -22.69 2.99 1.18
C GLY A 565 -22.17 2.42 -0.15
N LEU A 566 -21.17 3.07 -0.73
CA LEU A 566 -20.54 2.58 -1.96
C LEU A 566 -19.80 1.24 -1.74
N PHE A 567 -19.13 1.09 -0.60
CA PHE A 567 -18.49 -0.18 -0.24
C PHE A 567 -19.52 -1.31 -0.12
N GLU A 568 -20.65 -1.07 0.51
CA GLU A 568 -21.75 -2.04 0.63
C GLU A 568 -22.29 -2.42 -0.75
N ALA A 569 -22.66 -1.45 -1.58
CA ALA A 569 -23.20 -1.70 -2.91
C ALA A 569 -22.24 -2.49 -3.81
N LEU A 570 -20.96 -2.22 -3.71
CA LEU A 570 -19.94 -2.80 -4.60
C LEU A 570 -19.27 -4.06 -4.03
N HIS A 571 -19.06 -4.12 -2.71
CA HIS A 571 -18.26 -5.21 -2.10
C HIS A 571 -19.08 -6.20 -1.28
N LEU A 572 -20.29 -5.88 -0.85
CA LEU A 572 -21.14 -6.82 -0.11
C LEU A 572 -22.25 -7.43 -0.97
N SER A 573 -22.70 -6.78 -2.05
CA SER A 573 -23.70 -7.32 -2.95
C SER A 573 -23.11 -8.39 -3.89
N GLU A 574 -23.92 -9.38 -4.31
CA GLU A 574 -23.49 -10.48 -5.20
C GLU A 574 -22.94 -9.99 -6.55
N GLU A 575 -23.57 -8.98 -7.15
CA GLU A 575 -23.23 -8.47 -8.47
C GLU A 575 -22.41 -7.17 -8.46
N GLY A 576 -21.84 -6.80 -7.31
CA GLY A 576 -21.16 -5.51 -7.15
C GLY A 576 -20.09 -5.19 -8.20
N HIS A 577 -19.38 -6.21 -8.71
CA HIS A 577 -18.40 -6.05 -9.78
C HIS A 577 -18.96 -5.53 -11.10
N ARG A 578 -20.28 -5.68 -11.34
CA ARG A 578 -20.97 -5.19 -12.54
C ARG A 578 -21.48 -3.76 -12.41
N LYS A 579 -21.41 -3.19 -11.20
CA LYS A 579 -21.99 -1.88 -10.84
C LYS A 579 -21.00 -0.73 -10.89
N THR A 580 -19.77 -0.97 -11.30
CA THR A 580 -18.72 0.06 -11.38
C THR A 580 -19.01 1.19 -12.38
N ASN A 581 -19.99 1.00 -13.25
CA ASN A 581 -20.47 2.01 -14.20
C ASN A 581 -21.78 2.70 -13.76
N TYR A 582 -22.31 2.35 -12.59
CA TYR A 582 -23.49 3.02 -12.02
C TYR A 582 -23.08 4.40 -11.50
N THR A 583 -24.06 5.29 -11.40
CA THR A 583 -23.88 6.58 -10.72
C THR A 583 -23.86 6.39 -9.20
N VAL A 584 -23.37 7.40 -8.49
CA VAL A 584 -23.39 7.42 -7.02
C VAL A 584 -24.83 7.28 -6.50
N ASP A 585 -25.79 7.98 -7.11
CA ASP A 585 -27.21 7.95 -6.73
C ASP A 585 -27.83 6.56 -6.93
N GLU A 586 -27.52 5.87 -8.02
CA GLU A 586 -27.99 4.50 -8.27
C GLU A 586 -27.46 3.54 -7.21
N LEU A 587 -26.16 3.61 -6.87
CA LEU A 587 -25.54 2.76 -5.85
C LEU A 587 -26.12 3.04 -4.45
N VAL A 588 -26.31 4.31 -4.09
CA VAL A 588 -26.92 4.68 -2.80
C VAL A 588 -28.37 4.23 -2.73
N THR A 589 -29.14 4.42 -3.80
CA THR A 589 -30.54 3.97 -3.86
C THR A 589 -30.66 2.47 -3.63
N GLU A 590 -29.76 1.69 -4.19
CA GLU A 590 -29.73 0.23 -4.00
C GLU A 590 -29.51 -0.18 -2.55
N VAL A 591 -28.57 0.48 -1.84
CA VAL A 591 -28.31 0.22 -0.41
C VAL A 591 -29.50 0.61 0.46
N LEU A 592 -30.20 1.66 0.11
CA LEU A 592 -31.35 2.15 0.87
C LEU A 592 -32.67 1.41 0.57
N THR A 593 -32.70 0.62 -0.50
CA THR A 593 -33.89 -0.17 -0.88
C THR A 593 -33.74 -1.59 -0.32
N PRO A 594 -34.61 -2.02 0.61
CA PRO A 594 -34.50 -3.32 1.25
C PRO A 594 -34.74 -4.51 0.30
#